data_1e445087da4a0666196fff3a00260afc
#
_entry.id   1e445087da4a0666196fff3a00260afc
#
_cell.length_a   1.000
_cell.length_b   1.000
_cell.length_c   1.000
_cell.angle_alpha   90.00
_cell.angle_beta   90.00
_cell.angle_gamma   90.00
#
_symmetry.space_group_name_H-M   'P 1'
#
loop_
_entity.id
_entity.type
_entity.pdbx_description
1 polymer ?
#
loop_
_entity_poly.entity_id
_entity_poly.type
_entity_poly.pdbx_seq_one_letter_code
_entity_poly.pdbx_strand_id
1 'polypeptide(L)'
;MGKKRTVAFEIFVGVLVASGFLGYVYFSGINPFAGPLTFDEAKARLADRVADIQPSENYVQRRANLQLGVNRDLKKNLPDIAQFPLVVDPPRTGGDVVVEIFTSTEKSGDGIDGIMVEIARDFNARNQPIGDGRPGKVAIRKIASGTGHDYIAARKYTPEGFSPSNHLWVRMVEAQGVSMTPVADRIVANIAGIVMKESVAEELRSRYGDLNVKNIIDAVVQGTLVMGYTNPFASSTGLNFLVTVLATFADGDPAAMLTPEVVSSFESFQRGVPFVALTTLQMRDSVMNDGSLDAFVMEYQTFVNTPVLTSGYEFIPFGIRHDNPLYAVGDPSPAEREVLDAFAEFAEGRKYAQLAANYGFDPNIEYAAPFDVPPGDVLVRAQKVWKEKKDAGRPIAAVFLCDVSGSMRGQRLSRLKTALLDGAEFISPQNSIGLVVFNQWVSVILPVKPFDLNHKAAFHAAVQDMTADGTTAMYDGIAVSLQRLIAAKERDPNVKPLLFVLTDGETNRGLGFPKMEYLIPALNIPIYTIGYEANIDELKRVSSLVEAASLNASEGEIAYKIGALLNAQM
;
A
#
# COMPACT_ATOMS: atom_id res chain seq x y z
N MET A 1 43.07 38.99 -27.88
CA MET A 1 41.87 39.48 -27.17
C MET A 1 40.89 38.39 -26.72
N GLY A 2 40.95 37.15 -27.26
CA GLY A 2 40.02 36.05 -26.91
C GLY A 2 40.18 35.45 -25.50
N LYS A 3 41.41 35.16 -25.02
CA LYS A 3 41.64 34.52 -23.72
C LYS A 3 41.16 35.31 -22.48
N LYS A 4 41.23 36.66 -22.51
CA LYS A 4 40.77 37.47 -21.37
C LYS A 4 39.23 37.51 -21.22
N ARG A 5 38.48 37.34 -22.32
CA ARG A 5 37.00 37.29 -22.28
C ARG A 5 36.48 35.94 -21.74
N THR A 6 37.14 34.84 -22.03
CA THR A 6 36.79 33.50 -21.54
C THR A 6 36.98 33.41 -20.04
N VAL A 7 38.11 33.87 -19.50
CA VAL A 7 38.41 33.86 -18.05
C VAL A 7 37.42 34.77 -17.28
N ALA A 8 37.07 35.94 -17.84
CA ALA A 8 36.08 36.83 -17.18
C ALA A 8 34.67 36.22 -17.15
N PHE A 9 34.28 35.46 -18.19
CA PHE A 9 33.00 34.75 -18.23
C PHE A 9 32.97 33.56 -17.24
N GLU A 10 34.03 32.79 -17.14
CA GLU A 10 34.16 31.67 -16.18
C GLU A 10 34.13 32.17 -14.72
N ILE A 11 34.79 33.30 -14.43
CA ILE A 11 34.74 33.95 -13.10
C ILE A 11 33.33 34.46 -12.82
N PHE A 12 32.64 35.05 -13.78
CA PHE A 12 31.27 35.55 -13.61
C PHE A 12 30.26 34.42 -13.38
N VAL A 13 30.38 33.30 -14.11
CA VAL A 13 29.57 32.11 -13.90
C VAL A 13 29.86 31.49 -12.53
N GLY A 14 31.14 31.39 -12.15
CA GLY A 14 31.55 30.88 -10.82
C GLY A 14 31.00 31.73 -9.67
N VAL A 15 30.98 33.06 -9.80
CA VAL A 15 30.41 33.98 -8.79
C VAL A 15 28.88 33.83 -8.73
N LEU A 16 28.18 33.68 -9.88
CA LEU A 16 26.73 33.45 -9.91
C LEU A 16 26.35 32.12 -9.27
N VAL A 17 27.09 31.06 -9.56
CA VAL A 17 26.86 29.74 -8.94
C VAL A 17 27.14 29.80 -7.42
N ALA A 18 28.24 30.45 -7.00
CA ALA A 18 28.57 30.62 -5.60
C ALA A 18 27.54 31.50 -4.85
N SER A 19 27.03 32.56 -5.50
CA SER A 19 26.00 33.43 -4.92
C SER A 19 24.64 32.72 -4.84
N GLY A 20 24.28 31.91 -5.84
CA GLY A 20 23.11 31.05 -5.83
C GLY A 20 23.19 29.99 -4.72
N PHE A 21 24.37 29.39 -4.56
CA PHE A 21 24.64 28.41 -3.52
C PHE A 21 24.62 29.03 -2.11
N LEU A 22 25.25 30.17 -1.89
CA LEU A 22 25.19 30.91 -0.62
C LEU A 22 23.77 31.37 -0.32
N GLY A 23 23.01 31.80 -1.32
CA GLY A 23 21.59 32.11 -1.18
C GLY A 23 20.79 30.89 -0.76
N TYR A 24 21.00 29.73 -1.39
CA TYR A 24 20.36 28.48 -1.00
C TYR A 24 20.68 28.08 0.45
N VAL A 25 21.94 28.09 0.84
CA VAL A 25 22.38 27.79 2.22
C VAL A 25 21.76 28.78 3.22
N TYR A 26 21.72 30.06 2.89
CA TYR A 26 21.15 31.09 3.76
C TYR A 26 19.63 30.95 3.92
N PHE A 27 18.89 30.67 2.83
CA PHE A 27 17.43 30.54 2.86
C PHE A 27 16.95 29.18 3.33
N SER A 28 17.69 28.10 3.06
CA SER A 28 17.36 26.75 3.54
C SER A 28 17.81 26.49 4.97
N GLY A 29 18.82 27.21 5.43
CA GLY A 29 19.48 26.95 6.71
C GLY A 29 20.27 25.63 6.74
N ILE A 30 20.58 25.07 5.55
CA ILE A 30 21.22 23.76 5.38
C ILE A 30 22.64 23.98 4.88
N ASN A 31 23.60 23.35 5.54
CA ASN A 31 24.95 23.22 5.03
C ASN A 31 25.05 21.93 4.19
N PRO A 32 25.12 22.01 2.85
CA PRO A 32 25.17 20.82 2.01
C PRO A 32 26.48 20.01 2.13
N PHE A 33 27.44 20.50 2.91
CA PHE A 33 28.66 19.79 3.28
C PHE A 33 28.58 19.15 4.69
N ALA A 34 27.50 19.39 5.43
CA ALA A 34 27.23 18.65 6.65
C ALA A 34 26.70 17.26 6.30
N GLY A 35 27.18 16.22 6.96
CA GLY A 35 26.63 14.88 6.85
C GLY A 35 25.13 14.83 7.20
N PRO A 36 24.47 13.67 7.01
CA PRO A 36 23.07 13.53 7.37
C PRO A 36 22.83 13.92 8.83
N LEU A 37 21.69 14.58 9.10
CA LEU A 37 21.34 14.99 10.46
C LEU A 37 21.15 13.78 11.35
N THR A 38 21.64 13.87 12.58
CA THR A 38 21.25 12.92 13.63
C THR A 38 19.81 13.17 14.09
N PHE A 39 19.19 12.18 14.73
CA PHE A 39 17.84 12.32 15.31
C PHE A 39 17.74 13.51 16.27
N ASP A 40 18.73 13.68 17.16
CA ASP A 40 18.72 14.76 18.17
C ASP A 40 18.86 16.15 17.53
N GLU A 41 19.69 16.30 16.52
CA GLU A 41 19.80 17.54 15.75
C GLU A 41 18.51 17.87 15.00
N ALA A 42 17.90 16.86 14.35
CA ALA A 42 16.63 17.03 13.65
C ALA A 42 15.50 17.40 14.64
N LYS A 43 15.45 16.75 15.79
CA LYS A 43 14.50 17.05 16.87
C LYS A 43 14.65 18.49 17.39
N ALA A 44 15.88 18.94 17.63
CA ALA A 44 16.13 20.31 18.07
C ALA A 44 15.66 21.34 17.04
N ARG A 45 16.03 21.16 15.76
CA ARG A 45 15.59 22.03 14.66
C ARG A 45 14.07 22.00 14.48
N LEU A 46 13.44 20.84 14.64
CA LEU A 46 11.97 20.73 14.58
C LEU A 46 11.33 21.55 15.72
N ALA A 47 11.87 21.49 16.93
CA ALA A 47 11.37 22.27 18.06
C ALA A 47 11.41 23.78 17.79
N ASP A 48 12.51 24.29 17.20
CA ASP A 48 12.62 25.68 16.79
C ASP A 48 11.55 26.06 15.75
N ARG A 49 11.33 25.21 14.74
CA ARG A 49 10.29 25.45 13.73
C ARG A 49 8.88 25.51 14.34
N VAL A 50 8.58 24.57 15.25
CA VAL A 50 7.27 24.55 15.93
C VAL A 50 7.08 25.76 16.84
N ALA A 51 8.15 26.26 17.47
CA ALA A 51 8.11 27.49 18.24
C ALA A 51 7.75 28.71 17.38
N ASP A 52 8.27 28.76 16.13
CA ASP A 52 7.92 29.82 15.17
C ASP A 52 6.46 29.70 14.67
N ILE A 53 5.93 28.48 14.51
CA ILE A 53 4.55 28.21 14.05
C ILE A 53 3.54 28.62 15.13
N GLN A 54 3.83 28.44 16.40
CA GLN A 54 2.94 28.72 17.54
C GLN A 54 1.58 28.03 17.41
N PRO A 55 1.53 26.70 17.35
CA PRO A 55 0.26 25.98 17.18
C PRO A 55 -0.69 26.26 18.34
N SER A 56 -1.97 26.40 18.04
CA SER A 56 -2.99 26.52 19.08
C SER A 56 -3.32 25.13 19.66
N GLU A 57 -3.65 25.10 20.97
CA GLU A 57 -4.06 23.89 21.69
C GLU A 57 -5.54 23.99 22.10
N ASN A 58 -6.42 24.00 21.11
CA ASN A 58 -7.85 24.09 21.29
C ASN A 58 -8.50 22.72 21.44
N TYR A 59 -8.24 22.04 22.56
CA TYR A 59 -8.74 20.70 22.78
C TYR A 59 -10.27 20.66 22.85
N VAL A 60 -10.83 19.68 22.09
CA VAL A 60 -12.27 19.42 22.12
C VAL A 60 -12.72 19.03 23.53
N GLN A 61 -13.74 19.71 24.05
CA GLN A 61 -14.33 19.42 25.35
C GLN A 61 -15.56 18.50 25.25
N ARG A 62 -16.23 18.51 24.11
CA ARG A 62 -17.44 17.72 23.83
C ARG A 62 -17.08 16.22 23.65
N ARG A 63 -18.03 15.37 23.94
CA ARG A 63 -17.99 13.93 23.63
C ARG A 63 -19.17 13.60 22.72
N ALA A 64 -18.94 12.88 21.67
CA ALA A 64 -20.00 12.35 20.81
C ALA A 64 -20.61 11.09 21.42
N ASN A 65 -21.86 10.83 21.09
CA ASN A 65 -22.50 9.54 21.41
C ASN A 65 -21.89 8.46 20.50
N LEU A 66 -21.33 7.42 21.10
CA LEU A 66 -20.79 6.27 20.38
C LEU A 66 -21.87 5.19 20.26
N GLN A 67 -21.98 4.60 19.09
CA GLN A 67 -22.71 3.35 18.90
C GLN A 67 -21.77 2.19 19.26
N LEU A 68 -22.04 1.49 20.36
CA LEU A 68 -21.28 0.32 20.76
C LEU A 68 -21.78 -0.92 20.01
N GLY A 69 -20.86 -1.82 19.66
CA GLY A 69 -21.19 -3.06 18.95
C GLY A 69 -21.33 -2.92 17.44
N VAL A 70 -20.87 -1.82 16.85
CA VAL A 70 -20.73 -1.71 15.39
C VAL A 70 -19.78 -2.82 14.92
N ASN A 71 -20.25 -3.62 13.98
CA ASN A 71 -19.49 -4.74 13.47
C ASN A 71 -18.29 -4.21 12.65
N ARG A 72 -17.07 -4.48 13.14
CA ARG A 72 -15.79 -4.09 12.54
C ARG A 72 -15.45 -4.88 11.28
N ASP A 73 -16.44 -5.31 10.54
CA ASP A 73 -16.24 -6.06 9.31
C ASP A 73 -16.07 -5.08 8.14
N LEU A 74 -14.83 -4.94 7.63
CA LEU A 74 -14.52 -4.15 6.42
C LEU A 74 -15.42 -4.50 5.24
N LYS A 75 -15.87 -5.76 5.16
CA LYS A 75 -16.75 -6.25 4.10
C LYS A 75 -18.11 -5.53 4.08
N LYS A 76 -18.58 -5.02 5.21
CA LYS A 76 -19.82 -4.22 5.27
C LYS A 76 -19.64 -2.80 4.74
N ASN A 77 -18.41 -2.29 4.79
CA ASN A 77 -18.05 -0.93 4.38
C ASN A 77 -17.44 -0.88 2.97
N LEU A 78 -17.49 -1.98 2.21
CA LEU A 78 -17.05 -1.96 0.83
C LEU A 78 -17.81 -0.89 0.05
N PRO A 79 -17.12 -0.04 -0.74
CA PRO A 79 -17.77 1.01 -1.54
C PRO A 79 -18.67 0.42 -2.62
N ASP A 80 -19.34 1.27 -3.37
CA ASP A 80 -20.04 0.82 -4.59
C ASP A 80 -19.01 0.23 -5.56
N ILE A 81 -19.35 -0.90 -6.21
CA ILE A 81 -18.44 -1.58 -7.17
C ILE A 81 -18.05 -0.68 -8.34
N ALA A 82 -18.87 0.31 -8.68
CA ALA A 82 -18.57 1.29 -9.72
C ALA A 82 -17.32 2.14 -9.43
N GLN A 83 -16.83 2.15 -8.19
CA GLN A 83 -15.55 2.79 -7.84
C GLN A 83 -14.33 2.07 -8.43
N PHE A 84 -14.48 0.80 -8.79
CA PHE A 84 -13.44 0.02 -9.47
C PHE A 84 -13.76 0.01 -10.98
N PRO A 85 -12.87 0.53 -11.85
CA PRO A 85 -13.22 0.74 -13.24
C PRO A 85 -13.36 -0.56 -14.03
N LEU A 86 -14.34 -0.60 -14.92
CA LEU A 86 -14.35 -1.52 -16.06
C LEU A 86 -13.33 -1.01 -17.09
N VAL A 87 -12.17 -1.65 -17.19
CA VAL A 87 -11.10 -1.30 -18.14
C VAL A 87 -11.36 -1.89 -19.54
N VAL A 88 -12.22 -2.91 -19.61
CA VAL A 88 -12.87 -3.39 -20.83
C VAL A 88 -14.35 -3.49 -20.54
N ASP A 89 -15.16 -2.71 -21.25
CA ASP A 89 -16.62 -2.68 -21.12
C ASP A 89 -17.23 -2.79 -22.53
N PRO A 90 -17.52 -4.01 -22.99
CA PRO A 90 -18.14 -4.20 -24.31
C PRO A 90 -19.58 -3.66 -24.30
N PRO A 91 -20.08 -3.12 -25.44
CA PRO A 91 -21.47 -2.71 -25.54
C PRO A 91 -22.41 -3.88 -25.20
N ARG A 92 -23.34 -3.63 -24.28
CA ARG A 92 -24.38 -4.60 -23.90
C ARG A 92 -25.54 -4.50 -24.87
N THR A 93 -25.43 -5.14 -26.01
CA THR A 93 -26.53 -5.30 -26.96
C THR A 93 -27.40 -6.46 -26.50
N GLY A 94 -28.72 -6.38 -26.59
CA GLY A 94 -29.64 -7.42 -26.08
C GLY A 94 -29.48 -8.82 -26.69
N GLY A 95 -28.52 -9.01 -27.61
CA GLY A 95 -28.16 -10.29 -28.22
C GLY A 95 -26.87 -10.93 -27.71
N ASP A 96 -26.04 -10.23 -26.94
CA ASP A 96 -24.74 -10.73 -26.51
C ASP A 96 -24.84 -11.37 -25.11
N VAL A 97 -23.99 -12.37 -24.84
CA VAL A 97 -23.73 -12.89 -23.48
C VAL A 97 -22.46 -12.24 -22.97
N VAL A 98 -22.60 -11.36 -21.99
CA VAL A 98 -21.47 -10.60 -21.41
C VAL A 98 -21.17 -11.14 -20.02
N VAL A 99 -19.94 -11.61 -19.78
CA VAL A 99 -19.44 -12.00 -18.47
C VAL A 99 -18.48 -10.94 -17.95
N GLU A 100 -18.57 -10.62 -16.65
CA GLU A 100 -17.63 -9.74 -15.98
C GLU A 100 -16.58 -10.56 -15.23
N ILE A 101 -15.30 -10.24 -15.42
CA ILE A 101 -14.19 -10.89 -14.73
C ILE A 101 -13.51 -9.87 -13.82
N PHE A 102 -13.44 -10.13 -12.52
CA PHE A 102 -12.57 -9.43 -11.60
C PHE A 102 -11.12 -9.84 -11.85
N THR A 103 -10.26 -8.88 -12.10
CA THR A 103 -8.87 -9.12 -12.50
C THR A 103 -7.93 -8.26 -11.72
N SER A 104 -6.86 -8.85 -11.19
CA SER A 104 -5.84 -8.17 -10.40
C SER A 104 -5.11 -7.07 -11.17
N THR A 105 -4.62 -6.08 -10.44
CA THR A 105 -4.15 -4.80 -10.98
C THR A 105 -2.92 -4.91 -11.86
N GLU A 106 -2.03 -5.89 -11.62
CA GLU A 106 -0.78 -6.12 -12.34
C GLU A 106 -0.95 -6.71 -13.75
N LYS A 107 -2.18 -7.12 -14.11
CA LYS A 107 -2.49 -7.62 -15.45
C LYS A 107 -3.70 -6.96 -16.11
N SER A 108 -4.33 -6.01 -15.42
CA SER A 108 -5.46 -5.21 -15.92
C SER A 108 -5.21 -3.71 -15.88
N GLY A 109 -3.92 -3.31 -15.90
CA GLY A 109 -3.47 -1.93 -16.03
C GLY A 109 -3.31 -1.50 -17.49
N ASP A 110 -2.38 -0.55 -17.69
CA ASP A 110 -1.99 -0.05 -18.99
C ASP A 110 -0.61 -0.59 -19.40
N GLY A 111 -0.36 -0.69 -20.70
CA GLY A 111 0.92 -1.14 -21.24
C GLY A 111 1.28 -2.55 -20.78
N ILE A 112 2.47 -2.73 -20.21
CA ILE A 112 2.97 -4.04 -19.75
C ILE A 112 2.16 -4.68 -18.62
N ASP A 113 1.36 -3.89 -17.91
CA ASP A 113 0.44 -4.36 -16.88
C ASP A 113 -0.97 -4.66 -17.45
N GLY A 114 -1.17 -4.62 -18.78
CA GLY A 114 -2.47 -4.68 -19.46
C GLY A 114 -2.78 -5.97 -20.21
N ILE A 115 -2.09 -7.06 -19.97
CA ILE A 115 -2.24 -8.29 -20.77
C ILE A 115 -3.69 -8.79 -20.84
N MET A 116 -4.42 -8.81 -19.72
CA MET A 116 -5.83 -9.24 -19.70
C MET A 116 -6.74 -8.28 -20.47
N VAL A 117 -6.39 -7.01 -20.51
CA VAL A 117 -7.10 -5.98 -21.26
C VAL A 117 -6.98 -6.23 -22.76
N GLU A 118 -5.77 -6.55 -23.24
CA GLU A 118 -5.53 -6.84 -24.65
C GLU A 118 -6.20 -8.13 -25.08
N ILE A 119 -6.07 -9.20 -24.30
CA ILE A 119 -6.75 -10.49 -24.58
C ILE A 119 -8.27 -10.28 -24.68
N ALA A 120 -8.87 -9.56 -23.70
CA ALA A 120 -10.30 -9.34 -23.67
C ALA A 120 -10.81 -8.46 -24.84
N ARG A 121 -10.06 -7.43 -25.23
CA ARG A 121 -10.40 -6.60 -26.41
C ARG A 121 -10.36 -7.41 -27.70
N ASP A 122 -9.32 -8.22 -27.89
CA ASP A 122 -9.19 -9.08 -29.07
C ASP A 122 -10.26 -10.17 -29.10
N PHE A 123 -10.58 -10.79 -27.96
CA PHE A 123 -11.68 -11.76 -27.85
C PHE A 123 -13.01 -11.12 -28.24
N ASN A 124 -13.31 -9.95 -27.67
CA ASN A 124 -14.54 -9.23 -27.96
C ASN A 124 -14.65 -8.80 -29.43
N ALA A 125 -13.54 -8.47 -30.10
CA ALA A 125 -13.52 -8.08 -31.52
C ALA A 125 -13.88 -9.23 -32.46
N ARG A 126 -13.66 -10.48 -32.04
CA ARG A 126 -13.99 -11.66 -32.86
C ARG A 126 -15.49 -11.95 -32.97
N ASN A 127 -16.30 -11.43 -32.04
CA ASN A 127 -17.74 -11.73 -31.97
C ASN A 127 -18.01 -13.24 -32.05
N GLN A 128 -17.23 -14.04 -31.33
CA GLN A 128 -17.30 -15.49 -31.38
C GLN A 128 -18.66 -15.96 -30.84
N PRO A 129 -19.45 -16.71 -31.63
CA PRO A 129 -20.72 -17.25 -31.16
C PRO A 129 -20.47 -18.36 -30.12
N ILE A 130 -21.30 -18.41 -29.08
CA ILE A 130 -21.42 -19.54 -28.17
C ILE A 130 -22.47 -20.54 -28.67
N GLY A 131 -22.68 -21.67 -27.99
CA GLY A 131 -23.50 -22.80 -28.46
C GLY A 131 -24.93 -22.48 -28.83
N ASP A 132 -25.49 -21.38 -28.28
CA ASP A 132 -26.82 -20.89 -28.66
C ASP A 132 -26.82 -19.88 -29.84
N GLY A 133 -25.64 -19.61 -30.39
CA GLY A 133 -25.43 -18.72 -31.54
C GLY A 133 -25.29 -17.23 -31.18
N ARG A 134 -25.40 -16.85 -29.92
CA ARG A 134 -25.17 -15.47 -29.45
C ARG A 134 -23.67 -15.18 -29.35
N PRO A 135 -23.22 -13.94 -29.60
CA PRO A 135 -21.82 -13.56 -29.33
C PRO A 135 -21.49 -13.59 -27.84
N GLY A 136 -20.38 -14.22 -27.46
CA GLY A 136 -19.78 -14.13 -26.14
C GLY A 136 -18.86 -12.90 -26.00
N LYS A 137 -18.98 -12.19 -24.91
CA LYS A 137 -18.17 -10.99 -24.60
C LYS A 137 -17.65 -11.02 -23.17
N VAL A 138 -16.50 -10.40 -22.94
CA VAL A 138 -15.86 -10.30 -21.63
C VAL A 138 -15.67 -8.84 -21.24
N ALA A 139 -16.19 -8.47 -20.08
CA ALA A 139 -15.88 -7.23 -19.39
C ALA A 139 -14.78 -7.49 -18.35
N ILE A 140 -13.80 -6.60 -18.25
CA ILE A 140 -12.70 -6.69 -17.26
C ILE A 140 -12.84 -5.58 -16.25
N ARG A 141 -13.02 -5.95 -14.98
CA ARG A 141 -12.95 -5.01 -13.86
C ARG A 141 -11.59 -5.09 -13.20
N LYS A 142 -10.89 -3.94 -13.16
CA LYS A 142 -9.61 -3.80 -12.48
C LYS A 142 -9.84 -3.66 -10.98
N ILE A 143 -9.46 -4.70 -10.22
CA ILE A 143 -9.64 -4.74 -8.76
C ILE A 143 -8.52 -5.56 -8.13
N ALA A 144 -7.95 -5.08 -7.00
CA ALA A 144 -6.93 -5.84 -6.28
C ALA A 144 -7.52 -7.20 -5.81
N SER A 145 -6.70 -8.26 -5.84
CA SER A 145 -7.16 -9.63 -5.52
C SER A 145 -7.86 -9.73 -4.15
N GLY A 146 -7.31 -9.07 -3.11
CA GLY A 146 -7.92 -9.05 -1.78
C GLY A 146 -9.26 -8.30 -1.75
N THR A 147 -9.36 -7.18 -2.46
CA THR A 147 -10.62 -6.43 -2.57
C THR A 147 -11.67 -7.24 -3.34
N GLY A 148 -11.28 -7.87 -4.46
CA GLY A 148 -12.17 -8.77 -5.20
C GLY A 148 -12.69 -9.92 -4.35
N HIS A 149 -11.80 -10.57 -3.59
CA HIS A 149 -12.16 -11.56 -2.60
C HIS A 149 -13.21 -11.02 -1.62
N ASP A 150 -13.04 -9.81 -1.08
CA ASP A 150 -13.94 -9.23 -0.08
C ASP A 150 -15.34 -8.98 -0.64
N TYR A 151 -15.48 -8.51 -1.89
CA TYR A 151 -16.78 -8.35 -2.55
C TYR A 151 -17.49 -9.68 -2.74
N ILE A 152 -16.78 -10.69 -3.24
CA ILE A 152 -17.33 -12.03 -3.50
C ILE A 152 -17.73 -12.70 -2.19
N ALA A 153 -16.83 -12.74 -1.21
CA ALA A 153 -17.05 -13.36 0.09
C ALA A 153 -18.17 -12.69 0.90
N ALA A 154 -18.31 -11.36 0.80
CA ALA A 154 -19.40 -10.62 1.41
C ALA A 154 -20.73 -10.72 0.63
N ARG A 155 -20.72 -11.32 -0.57
CA ARG A 155 -21.86 -11.35 -1.51
C ARG A 155 -22.42 -9.95 -1.81
N LYS A 156 -21.56 -8.93 -1.73
CA LYS A 156 -21.95 -7.55 -2.03
C LYS A 156 -21.97 -7.29 -3.53
N TYR A 157 -21.10 -7.97 -4.25
CA TYR A 157 -21.07 -8.05 -5.70
C TYR A 157 -20.43 -9.37 -6.12
N THR A 158 -21.02 -10.05 -7.08
CA THR A 158 -20.54 -11.35 -7.58
C THR A 158 -20.37 -11.24 -9.09
N PRO A 159 -19.11 -11.16 -9.60
CA PRO A 159 -18.84 -11.27 -11.03
C PRO A 159 -19.04 -12.73 -11.48
N GLU A 160 -19.15 -12.99 -12.79
CA GLU A 160 -19.18 -14.35 -13.33
C GLU A 160 -17.80 -15.02 -13.25
N GLY A 161 -16.72 -14.23 -13.34
CA GLY A 161 -15.34 -14.72 -13.28
C GLY A 161 -14.48 -14.00 -12.25
N PHE A 162 -13.53 -14.74 -11.64
CA PHE A 162 -12.50 -14.19 -10.77
C PHE A 162 -11.12 -14.70 -11.17
N SER A 163 -10.22 -13.78 -11.52
CA SER A 163 -8.82 -14.06 -11.85
C SER A 163 -7.87 -13.31 -10.92
N PRO A 164 -7.64 -13.82 -9.70
CA PRO A 164 -6.62 -13.28 -8.80
C PRO A 164 -5.22 -13.65 -9.29
N SER A 165 -4.17 -13.13 -8.66
CA SER A 165 -2.79 -13.49 -9.02
C SER A 165 -2.44 -14.94 -8.66
N ASN A 166 -3.08 -15.50 -7.61
CA ASN A 166 -2.83 -16.86 -7.15
C ASN A 166 -4.06 -17.54 -6.54
N HIS A 167 -3.95 -18.85 -6.28
CA HIS A 167 -5.03 -19.69 -5.75
C HIS A 167 -5.40 -19.43 -4.28
N LEU A 168 -4.58 -18.73 -3.49
CA LEU A 168 -4.86 -18.50 -2.07
C LEU A 168 -6.20 -17.77 -1.87
N TRP A 169 -6.47 -16.75 -2.68
CA TRP A 169 -7.71 -15.99 -2.60
C TRP A 169 -8.94 -16.82 -2.91
N VAL A 170 -8.82 -17.73 -3.87
CA VAL A 170 -9.90 -18.66 -4.25
C VAL A 170 -10.24 -19.58 -3.06
N ARG A 171 -9.21 -20.18 -2.43
CA ARG A 171 -9.42 -21.01 -1.23
C ARG A 171 -10.09 -20.27 -0.09
N MET A 172 -9.76 -18.98 0.07
CA MET A 172 -10.39 -18.13 1.09
C MET A 172 -11.85 -17.84 0.77
N VAL A 173 -12.20 -17.62 -0.51
CA VAL A 173 -13.60 -17.45 -0.96
C VAL A 173 -14.40 -18.73 -0.71
N GLU A 174 -13.87 -19.90 -1.07
CA GLU A 174 -14.48 -21.20 -0.83
C GLU A 174 -14.77 -21.46 0.67
N ALA A 175 -13.78 -21.14 1.53
CA ALA A 175 -13.94 -21.27 2.99
C ALA A 175 -15.05 -20.35 3.57
N GLN A 176 -15.49 -19.36 2.81
CA GLN A 176 -16.62 -18.47 3.18
C GLN A 176 -17.94 -18.88 2.52
N GLY A 177 -17.97 -20.08 1.92
CA GLY A 177 -19.18 -20.73 1.40
C GLY A 177 -19.65 -20.18 0.06
N VAL A 178 -18.74 -19.61 -0.77
CA VAL A 178 -19.02 -19.28 -2.17
C VAL A 178 -18.37 -20.34 -3.06
N SER A 179 -19.14 -20.93 -3.98
CA SER A 179 -18.63 -21.93 -4.92
C SER A 179 -17.65 -21.28 -5.90
N MET A 180 -16.51 -21.96 -6.13
CA MET A 180 -15.50 -21.53 -7.09
C MET A 180 -15.17 -22.72 -8.00
N THR A 181 -15.54 -22.61 -9.29
CA THR A 181 -15.30 -23.69 -10.24
C THR A 181 -14.13 -23.33 -11.16
N PRO A 182 -13.08 -24.14 -11.26
CA PRO A 182 -11.95 -23.87 -12.16
C PRO A 182 -12.40 -23.71 -13.61
N VAL A 183 -11.86 -22.70 -14.29
CA VAL A 183 -11.99 -22.47 -15.74
C VAL A 183 -10.62 -22.66 -16.38
N ALA A 184 -9.57 -22.03 -15.82
CA ALA A 184 -8.18 -22.24 -16.20
C ALA A 184 -7.29 -22.16 -14.98
N ASP A 185 -6.37 -23.11 -14.83
CA ASP A 185 -5.40 -23.10 -13.74
C ASP A 185 -4.36 -21.99 -13.92
N ARG A 186 -4.16 -21.55 -15.18
CA ARG A 186 -3.19 -20.52 -15.54
C ARG A 186 -3.65 -19.75 -16.77
N ILE A 187 -3.75 -18.43 -16.63
CA ILE A 187 -3.86 -17.52 -17.79
C ILE A 187 -2.48 -17.01 -18.19
N VAL A 188 -1.68 -16.55 -17.23
CA VAL A 188 -0.27 -16.14 -17.44
C VAL A 188 0.57 -16.59 -16.26
N ALA A 189 1.80 -17.06 -16.54
CA ALA A 189 2.71 -17.58 -15.51
C ALA A 189 3.48 -16.44 -14.84
N ASN A 190 3.52 -16.43 -13.52
CA ASN A 190 4.31 -15.52 -12.72
C ASN A 190 4.74 -16.21 -11.41
N ILE A 191 5.66 -15.60 -10.69
CA ILE A 191 6.07 -16.01 -9.34
C ILE A 191 6.29 -14.80 -8.45
N ALA A 192 6.20 -14.98 -7.15
CA ALA A 192 6.63 -14.00 -6.16
C ALA A 192 8.08 -14.27 -5.75
N GLY A 193 8.80 -13.22 -5.40
CA GLY A 193 10.18 -13.34 -4.92
C GLY A 193 10.55 -12.23 -3.93
N ILE A 194 11.61 -12.51 -3.19
CA ILE A 194 12.35 -11.52 -2.41
C ILE A 194 13.37 -10.89 -3.35
N VAL A 195 13.25 -9.59 -3.55
CA VAL A 195 14.20 -8.77 -4.30
C VAL A 195 15.21 -8.21 -3.31
N MET A 196 16.48 -8.55 -3.44
CA MET A 196 17.53 -8.26 -2.48
C MET A 196 18.72 -7.60 -3.17
N LYS A 197 19.35 -6.60 -2.54
CA LYS A 197 20.60 -6.01 -3.03
C LYS A 197 21.65 -7.11 -3.23
N GLU A 198 22.34 -7.12 -4.37
CA GLU A 198 23.36 -8.15 -4.69
C GLU A 198 24.43 -8.24 -3.61
N SER A 199 24.91 -7.10 -3.09
CA SER A 199 25.92 -7.07 -2.03
C SER A 199 25.45 -7.74 -0.73
N VAL A 200 24.15 -7.61 -0.39
CA VAL A 200 23.55 -8.25 0.78
C VAL A 200 23.35 -9.74 0.54
N ALA A 201 22.94 -10.12 -0.67
CA ALA A 201 22.80 -11.52 -1.07
C ALA A 201 24.15 -12.27 -0.96
N GLU A 202 25.25 -11.66 -1.42
CA GLU A 202 26.61 -12.20 -1.30
C GLU A 202 27.05 -12.34 0.18
N GLU A 203 26.77 -11.35 1.02
CA GLU A 203 27.04 -11.42 2.46
C GLU A 203 26.30 -12.59 3.12
N LEU A 204 24.99 -12.74 2.82
CA LEU A 204 24.18 -13.83 3.38
C LEU A 204 24.67 -15.21 2.90
N ARG A 205 25.06 -15.35 1.62
CA ARG A 205 25.67 -16.60 1.13
C ARG A 205 26.98 -16.91 1.83
N SER A 206 27.81 -15.91 2.05
CA SER A 206 29.06 -16.10 2.81
C SER A 206 28.80 -16.55 4.24
N ARG A 207 27.72 -16.10 4.86
CA ARG A 207 27.37 -16.41 6.26
C ARG A 207 26.66 -17.75 6.42
N TYR A 208 25.72 -18.07 5.55
CA TYR A 208 24.83 -19.23 5.68
C TYR A 208 25.14 -20.37 4.69
N GLY A 209 26.04 -20.15 3.74
CA GLY A 209 26.39 -21.11 2.68
C GLY A 209 25.38 -21.17 1.53
N ASP A 210 24.12 -20.92 1.79
CA ASP A 210 23.02 -20.92 0.82
C ASP A 210 22.06 -19.76 1.05
N LEU A 211 21.46 -19.27 -0.02
CA LEU A 211 20.48 -18.18 0.01
C LEU A 211 19.09 -18.74 -0.25
N ASN A 212 18.40 -19.03 0.83
CA ASN A 212 17.02 -19.53 0.82
C ASN A 212 16.13 -18.72 1.76
N VAL A 213 14.81 -18.89 1.64
CA VAL A 213 13.83 -18.15 2.42
C VAL A 213 14.04 -18.28 3.93
N LYS A 214 14.42 -19.47 4.41
CA LYS A 214 14.68 -19.71 5.84
C LYS A 214 15.84 -18.85 6.35
N ASN A 215 16.97 -18.85 5.64
CA ASN A 215 18.15 -18.08 6.02
C ASN A 215 17.88 -16.55 5.96
N ILE A 216 17.04 -16.10 5.02
CA ILE A 216 16.60 -14.71 4.92
C ILE A 216 15.73 -14.35 6.13
N ILE A 217 14.75 -15.19 6.50
CA ILE A 217 13.91 -14.98 7.70
C ILE A 217 14.79 -14.95 8.96
N ASP A 218 15.74 -15.86 9.09
CA ASP A 218 16.68 -15.90 10.23
C ASP A 218 17.52 -14.63 10.32
N ALA A 219 17.96 -14.08 9.18
CA ALA A 219 18.71 -12.81 9.14
C ALA A 219 17.85 -11.61 9.59
N VAL A 220 16.56 -11.58 9.22
CA VAL A 220 15.60 -10.55 9.69
C VAL A 220 15.39 -10.67 11.21
N VAL A 221 15.18 -11.88 11.72
CA VAL A 221 15.00 -12.14 13.16
C VAL A 221 16.23 -11.72 13.96
N GLN A 222 17.44 -11.92 13.42
CA GLN A 222 18.70 -11.51 14.02
C GLN A 222 19.00 -10.01 13.89
N GLY A 223 18.18 -9.26 13.14
CA GLY A 223 18.37 -7.83 12.88
C GLY A 223 19.58 -7.51 11.99
N THR A 224 20.04 -8.47 11.18
CA THR A 224 21.14 -8.30 10.22
C THR A 224 20.65 -8.02 8.80
N LEU A 225 19.36 -8.08 8.56
CA LEU A 225 18.70 -7.77 7.30
C LEU A 225 17.48 -6.90 7.54
N VAL A 226 17.38 -5.77 6.84
CA VAL A 226 16.22 -4.88 6.85
C VAL A 226 15.34 -5.17 5.65
N MET A 227 14.14 -5.66 5.90
CA MET A 227 13.25 -6.12 4.84
C MET A 227 11.85 -5.50 4.94
N GLY A 228 11.23 -5.22 3.78
CA GLY A 228 9.83 -4.82 3.66
C GLY A 228 9.00 -5.86 2.91
N TYR A 229 7.69 -5.88 3.14
CA TYR A 229 6.77 -6.70 2.35
C TYR A 229 5.41 -6.01 2.20
N THR A 230 4.48 -6.64 1.46
CA THR A 230 3.18 -6.03 1.14
C THR A 230 2.06 -6.58 2.02
N ASN A 231 1.00 -5.79 2.21
CA ASN A 231 -0.14 -6.09 3.08
C ASN A 231 -0.86 -7.39 2.65
N PRO A 232 -0.94 -8.42 3.51
CA PRO A 232 -1.59 -9.69 3.19
C PRO A 232 -3.11 -9.61 2.97
N PHE A 233 -3.77 -8.52 3.36
CA PHE A 233 -5.20 -8.31 3.10
C PHE A 233 -5.49 -7.74 1.71
N ALA A 234 -4.51 -7.12 1.06
CA ALA A 234 -4.70 -6.45 -0.23
C ALA A 234 -3.91 -7.11 -1.36
N SER A 235 -2.67 -7.51 -1.08
CA SER A 235 -1.69 -7.98 -2.06
C SER A 235 -1.57 -9.51 -2.05
N SER A 236 -1.63 -10.12 -3.23
CA SER A 236 -1.35 -11.55 -3.41
C SER A 236 0.06 -11.92 -3.02
N THR A 237 1.05 -11.06 -3.33
CA THR A 237 2.44 -11.23 -2.93
C THR A 237 2.59 -11.18 -1.41
N GLY A 238 1.86 -10.25 -0.75
CA GLY A 238 1.85 -10.13 0.71
C GLY A 238 1.21 -11.33 1.39
N LEU A 239 0.07 -11.81 0.89
CA LEU A 239 -0.56 -13.01 1.41
C LEU A 239 0.33 -14.24 1.23
N ASN A 240 0.92 -14.40 0.04
CA ASN A 240 1.87 -15.49 -0.25
C ASN A 240 3.09 -15.43 0.67
N PHE A 241 3.64 -14.22 0.92
CA PHE A 241 4.77 -14.04 1.82
C PHE A 241 4.42 -14.39 3.28
N LEU A 242 3.27 -13.92 3.78
CA LEU A 242 2.78 -14.30 5.11
C LEU A 242 2.70 -15.81 5.28
N VAL A 243 2.05 -16.48 4.31
CA VAL A 243 1.92 -17.95 4.31
C VAL A 243 3.29 -18.61 4.26
N THR A 244 4.21 -18.10 3.44
CA THR A 244 5.58 -18.61 3.32
C THR A 244 6.35 -18.52 4.66
N VAL A 245 6.26 -17.38 5.35
CA VAL A 245 6.93 -17.21 6.65
C VAL A 245 6.35 -18.19 7.69
N LEU A 246 5.03 -18.30 7.77
CA LEU A 246 4.38 -19.24 8.69
C LEU A 246 4.71 -20.70 8.34
N ALA A 247 4.69 -21.08 7.05
CA ALA A 247 5.05 -22.41 6.59
C ALA A 247 6.52 -22.73 6.88
N THR A 248 7.43 -21.75 6.74
CA THR A 248 8.85 -21.94 7.06
C THR A 248 9.05 -22.26 8.54
N PHE A 249 8.34 -21.58 9.44
CA PHE A 249 8.39 -21.88 10.87
C PHE A 249 7.66 -23.18 11.26
N ALA A 250 6.77 -23.66 10.40
CA ALA A 250 6.00 -24.90 10.57
C ALA A 250 6.62 -26.09 9.81
N ASP A 251 7.85 -25.96 9.30
CA ASP A 251 8.52 -26.99 8.48
C ASP A 251 7.65 -27.49 7.29
N GLY A 252 6.83 -26.60 6.73
CA GLY A 252 5.94 -26.88 5.60
C GLY A 252 4.59 -27.52 5.96
N ASP A 253 4.32 -27.81 7.23
CA ASP A 253 3.04 -28.42 7.66
C ASP A 253 1.92 -27.36 7.82
N PRO A 254 0.87 -27.37 6.97
CA PRO A 254 -0.25 -26.43 7.10
C PRO A 254 -1.00 -26.52 8.43
N ALA A 255 -1.04 -27.70 9.06
CA ALA A 255 -1.72 -27.90 10.34
C ALA A 255 -0.96 -27.24 11.51
N ALA A 256 0.35 -27.09 11.38
CA ALA A 256 1.22 -26.47 12.40
C ALA A 256 1.37 -24.95 12.23
N MET A 257 0.98 -24.36 11.10
CA MET A 257 1.23 -22.94 10.77
C MET A 257 0.67 -21.93 11.79
N LEU A 258 -0.32 -22.32 12.58
CA LEU A 258 -0.98 -21.43 13.55
C LEU A 258 -0.82 -21.93 14.99
N THR A 259 0.17 -22.79 15.28
CA THR A 259 0.49 -23.16 16.66
C THR A 259 1.10 -21.97 17.42
N PRO A 260 0.98 -21.93 18.75
CA PRO A 260 1.55 -20.84 19.57
C PRO A 260 3.04 -20.60 19.31
N GLU A 261 3.82 -21.67 19.06
CA GLU A 261 5.26 -21.61 18.77
C GLU A 261 5.53 -20.89 17.44
N VAL A 262 4.80 -21.26 16.40
CA VAL A 262 4.92 -20.61 15.07
C VAL A 262 4.48 -19.15 15.14
N VAL A 263 3.39 -18.85 15.84
CA VAL A 263 2.90 -17.47 16.03
C VAL A 263 3.93 -16.63 16.80
N SER A 264 4.61 -17.20 17.81
CA SER A 264 5.67 -16.51 18.55
C SER A 264 6.90 -16.23 17.67
N SER A 265 7.28 -17.21 16.83
CA SER A 265 8.38 -17.04 15.87
C SER A 265 8.05 -15.98 14.82
N PHE A 266 6.82 -15.95 14.32
CA PHE A 266 6.32 -14.93 13.44
C PHE A 266 6.34 -13.53 14.08
N GLU A 267 5.92 -13.40 15.34
CA GLU A 267 6.01 -12.13 16.08
C GLU A 267 7.47 -11.65 16.21
N SER A 268 8.42 -12.57 16.41
CA SER A 268 9.85 -12.25 16.47
C SER A 268 10.37 -11.77 15.11
N PHE A 269 9.93 -12.40 14.01
CA PHE A 269 10.22 -11.94 12.65
C PHE A 269 9.69 -10.51 12.41
N GLN A 270 8.45 -10.23 12.83
CA GLN A 270 7.83 -8.91 12.64
C GLN A 270 8.58 -7.76 13.34
N ARG A 271 9.34 -8.04 14.40
CA ARG A 271 10.19 -7.02 15.05
C ARG A 271 11.28 -6.48 14.14
N GLY A 272 11.76 -7.30 13.20
CA GLY A 272 12.79 -6.93 12.22
C GLY A 272 12.23 -6.30 10.93
N VAL A 273 10.90 -6.19 10.78
CA VAL A 273 10.26 -5.61 9.59
C VAL A 273 9.84 -4.17 9.87
N PRO A 274 10.52 -3.15 9.32
CA PRO A 274 10.18 -1.75 9.53
C PRO A 274 8.99 -1.28 8.70
N PHE A 275 8.73 -1.90 7.55
CA PHE A 275 7.82 -1.38 6.55
C PHE A 275 6.92 -2.45 5.91
N VAL A 276 5.62 -2.12 5.78
CA VAL A 276 4.63 -2.92 5.06
C VAL A 276 3.88 -2.00 4.08
N ALA A 277 4.10 -2.19 2.77
CA ALA A 277 3.39 -1.47 1.72
C ALA A 277 1.98 -2.04 1.50
N LEU A 278 1.05 -1.23 0.98
CA LEU A 278 -0.29 -1.71 0.68
C LEU A 278 -0.31 -2.66 -0.53
N THR A 279 0.48 -2.35 -1.58
CA THR A 279 0.57 -3.14 -2.82
C THR A 279 2.01 -3.27 -3.31
N THR A 280 2.25 -4.21 -4.24
CA THR A 280 3.56 -4.42 -4.89
C THR A 280 4.02 -3.20 -5.69
N LEU A 281 3.08 -2.49 -6.34
CA LEU A 281 3.40 -1.27 -7.09
C LEU A 281 3.86 -0.14 -6.14
N GLN A 282 3.23 0.00 -4.98
CA GLN A 282 3.69 0.95 -3.97
C GLN A 282 5.06 0.57 -3.39
N MET A 283 5.32 -0.73 -3.19
CA MET A 283 6.65 -1.20 -2.79
C MET A 283 7.70 -0.82 -3.82
N ARG A 284 7.44 -1.04 -5.12
CA ARG A 284 8.31 -0.62 -6.21
C ARG A 284 8.62 0.88 -6.15
N ASP A 285 7.58 1.70 -6.05
CA ASP A 285 7.71 3.15 -6.06
C ASP A 285 8.50 3.65 -4.83
N SER A 286 8.31 3.02 -3.66
CA SER A 286 9.05 3.32 -2.43
C SER A 286 10.55 3.02 -2.58
N VAL A 287 10.88 1.82 -3.06
CA VAL A 287 12.28 1.39 -3.24
C VAL A 287 13.03 2.23 -4.28
N MET A 288 12.35 2.62 -5.37
CA MET A 288 12.96 3.46 -6.40
C MET A 288 13.35 4.85 -5.89
N ASN A 289 12.68 5.34 -4.85
CA ASN A 289 12.91 6.69 -4.32
C ASN A 289 13.92 6.74 -3.17
N ASP A 290 14.07 5.70 -2.37
CA ASP A 290 14.83 5.78 -1.10
C ASP A 290 15.94 4.73 -0.97
N GLY A 291 15.75 3.48 -1.41
CA GLY A 291 16.78 2.44 -1.37
C GLY A 291 17.25 2.01 0.02
N SER A 292 16.54 2.35 1.11
CA SER A 292 16.93 2.05 2.49
C SER A 292 16.67 0.59 2.88
N LEU A 293 15.77 -0.12 2.18
CA LEU A 293 15.56 -1.55 2.38
C LEU A 293 16.70 -2.37 1.73
N ASP A 294 17.15 -3.40 2.43
CA ASP A 294 18.09 -4.38 1.92
C ASP A 294 17.39 -5.41 1.04
N ALA A 295 16.15 -5.73 1.39
CA ALA A 295 15.31 -6.66 0.67
C ALA A 295 13.82 -6.28 0.76
N PHE A 296 13.03 -6.70 -0.22
CA PHE A 296 11.57 -6.51 -0.24
C PHE A 296 10.91 -7.55 -1.15
N VAL A 297 9.59 -7.72 -1.00
CA VAL A 297 8.87 -8.69 -1.83
C VAL A 297 8.28 -8.05 -3.07
N MET A 298 8.33 -8.79 -4.20
CA MET A 298 7.80 -8.34 -5.48
C MET A 298 7.43 -9.54 -6.37
N GLU A 299 6.64 -9.30 -7.40
CA GLU A 299 6.42 -10.28 -8.46
C GLU A 299 7.51 -10.19 -9.54
N TYR A 300 7.84 -11.33 -10.16
CA TYR A 300 8.88 -11.41 -11.20
C TYR A 300 8.59 -10.48 -12.39
N GLN A 301 7.34 -10.45 -12.85
CA GLN A 301 6.90 -9.53 -13.91
C GLN A 301 7.26 -8.06 -13.60
N THR A 302 6.99 -7.61 -12.40
CA THR A 302 7.30 -6.24 -11.97
C THR A 302 8.80 -6.02 -11.83
N PHE A 303 9.54 -7.01 -11.32
CA PHE A 303 11.00 -6.97 -11.18
C PHE A 303 11.68 -6.78 -12.53
N VAL A 304 11.40 -7.64 -13.52
CA VAL A 304 12.06 -7.57 -14.84
C VAL A 304 11.72 -6.30 -15.62
N ASN A 305 10.56 -5.69 -15.34
CA ASN A 305 10.13 -4.43 -15.94
C ASN A 305 10.58 -3.19 -15.18
N THR A 306 11.42 -3.35 -14.15
CA THR A 306 11.98 -2.23 -13.37
C THR A 306 13.51 -2.19 -13.54
N PRO A 307 14.05 -1.44 -14.53
CA PRO A 307 15.46 -1.52 -14.90
C PRO A 307 16.47 -1.27 -13.77
N VAL A 308 16.12 -0.40 -12.82
CA VAL A 308 16.97 -0.13 -11.64
C VAL A 308 17.14 -1.38 -10.78
N LEU A 309 16.15 -2.26 -10.72
CA LEU A 309 16.21 -3.47 -9.92
C LEU A 309 16.99 -4.58 -10.62
N THR A 310 16.89 -4.69 -11.95
CA THR A 310 17.59 -5.75 -12.70
C THR A 310 19.10 -5.54 -12.80
N SER A 311 19.63 -4.41 -12.36
CA SER A 311 21.06 -4.06 -12.42
C SER A 311 21.77 -4.01 -11.07
N GLY A 312 21.13 -4.34 -9.97
CA GLY A 312 21.75 -4.24 -8.63
C GLY A 312 21.06 -5.07 -7.57
N TYR A 313 20.06 -5.86 -7.97
CA TYR A 313 19.30 -6.72 -7.08
C TYR A 313 19.16 -8.11 -7.66
N GLU A 314 19.06 -9.09 -6.78
CA GLU A 314 18.79 -10.48 -7.09
C GLU A 314 17.35 -10.83 -6.73
N PHE A 315 16.72 -11.69 -7.53
CA PHE A 315 15.35 -12.19 -7.31
C PHE A 315 15.39 -13.62 -6.75
N ILE A 316 14.91 -13.80 -5.53
CA ILE A 316 14.86 -15.10 -4.84
C ILE A 316 13.40 -15.55 -4.75
N PRO A 317 12.96 -16.58 -5.49
CA PRO A 317 11.58 -17.05 -5.49
C PRO A 317 11.12 -17.54 -4.13
N PHE A 318 9.83 -17.34 -3.79
CA PHE A 318 9.21 -17.88 -2.60
C PHE A 318 7.74 -18.29 -2.79
N GLY A 319 7.26 -19.16 -1.90
CA GLY A 319 5.85 -19.47 -1.71
C GLY A 319 5.21 -20.22 -2.88
N ILE A 320 3.92 -20.01 -3.09
CA ILE A 320 3.19 -20.61 -4.21
C ILE A 320 3.34 -19.76 -5.49
N ARG A 321 3.14 -20.40 -6.63
CA ARG A 321 3.18 -19.71 -7.94
C ARG A 321 2.02 -18.70 -8.07
N HIS A 322 2.27 -17.64 -8.82
CA HIS A 322 1.28 -16.65 -9.23
C HIS A 322 0.86 -16.95 -10.69
N ASP A 323 0.21 -18.07 -10.89
CA ASP A 323 -0.20 -18.54 -12.22
C ASP A 323 -1.47 -17.85 -12.74
N ASN A 324 -1.98 -16.85 -12.01
CA ASN A 324 -3.11 -16.03 -12.44
C ASN A 324 -4.31 -16.88 -12.95
N PRO A 325 -4.88 -17.75 -12.10
CA PRO A 325 -5.94 -18.65 -12.50
C PRO A 325 -7.22 -17.90 -12.87
N LEU A 326 -8.12 -18.55 -13.59
CA LEU A 326 -9.49 -18.09 -13.80
C LEU A 326 -10.47 -19.08 -13.19
N TYR A 327 -11.39 -18.58 -12.38
CA TYR A 327 -12.46 -19.35 -11.75
C TYR A 327 -13.81 -18.73 -12.09
N ALA A 328 -14.81 -19.58 -12.37
CA ALA A 328 -16.21 -19.19 -12.36
C ALA A 328 -16.69 -19.03 -10.91
N VAL A 329 -17.43 -17.97 -10.62
CA VAL A 329 -17.88 -17.60 -9.27
C VAL A 329 -19.35 -17.95 -9.10
N GLY A 330 -19.69 -18.67 -8.05
CA GLY A 330 -21.05 -19.12 -7.80
C GLY A 330 -21.53 -20.12 -8.86
N ASP A 331 -22.73 -19.92 -9.35
CA ASP A 331 -23.38 -20.76 -10.37
C ASP A 331 -23.75 -19.93 -11.61
N PRO A 332 -22.79 -19.56 -12.48
CA PRO A 332 -23.09 -18.87 -13.72
C PRO A 332 -23.97 -19.75 -14.61
N SER A 333 -24.80 -19.12 -15.44
CA SER A 333 -25.62 -19.84 -16.41
C SER A 333 -24.74 -20.64 -17.40
N PRO A 334 -25.24 -21.68 -18.04
CA PRO A 334 -24.48 -22.45 -19.04
C PRO A 334 -23.85 -21.56 -20.14
N ALA A 335 -24.58 -20.54 -20.60
CA ALA A 335 -24.06 -19.60 -21.60
C ALA A 335 -22.92 -18.74 -21.07
N GLU A 336 -22.99 -18.22 -19.83
CA GLU A 336 -21.91 -17.46 -19.19
C GLU A 336 -20.69 -18.35 -18.95
N ARG A 337 -20.91 -19.59 -18.51
CA ARG A 337 -19.83 -20.56 -18.34
C ARG A 337 -19.11 -20.84 -19.67
N GLU A 338 -19.84 -21.01 -20.76
CA GLU A 338 -19.28 -21.22 -22.09
C GLU A 338 -18.44 -20.02 -22.55
N VAL A 339 -18.85 -18.77 -22.23
CA VAL A 339 -18.04 -17.59 -22.53
C VAL A 339 -16.73 -17.60 -21.72
N LEU A 340 -16.76 -17.98 -20.43
CA LEU A 340 -15.54 -18.07 -19.60
C LEU A 340 -14.58 -19.14 -20.15
N ASP A 341 -15.09 -20.32 -20.52
CA ASP A 341 -14.30 -21.41 -21.10
C ASP A 341 -13.69 -21.01 -22.44
N ALA A 342 -14.48 -20.39 -23.33
CA ALA A 342 -14.00 -19.90 -24.63
C ALA A 342 -12.97 -18.78 -24.48
N PHE A 343 -13.12 -17.92 -23.48
CA PHE A 343 -12.13 -16.86 -23.18
C PHE A 343 -10.82 -17.45 -22.68
N ALA A 344 -10.87 -18.45 -21.80
CA ALA A 344 -9.68 -19.15 -21.30
C ALA A 344 -8.91 -19.83 -22.45
N GLU A 345 -9.61 -20.61 -23.30
CA GLU A 345 -9.01 -21.25 -24.49
C GLU A 345 -8.40 -20.21 -25.44
N PHE A 346 -9.08 -19.08 -25.62
CA PHE A 346 -8.55 -17.99 -26.45
C PHE A 346 -7.26 -17.39 -25.88
N ALA A 347 -7.16 -17.23 -24.55
CA ALA A 347 -5.98 -16.71 -23.86
C ALA A 347 -4.76 -17.63 -23.97
N GLU A 348 -4.94 -18.94 -24.14
CA GLU A 348 -3.88 -19.93 -24.35
C GLU A 348 -3.22 -19.82 -25.74
N GLY A 349 -3.79 -19.02 -26.63
CA GLY A 349 -3.27 -18.85 -28.00
C GLY A 349 -1.82 -18.38 -28.03
N ARG A 350 -1.04 -18.93 -29.00
CA ARG A 350 0.41 -18.61 -29.18
C ARG A 350 0.70 -17.10 -29.18
N LYS A 351 -0.21 -16.28 -29.75
CA LYS A 351 -0.07 -14.82 -29.75
C LYS A 351 0.07 -14.27 -28.32
N TYR A 352 -0.78 -14.76 -27.41
CA TYR A 352 -0.83 -14.25 -26.04
C TYR A 352 0.28 -14.84 -25.15
N ALA A 353 0.73 -16.06 -25.42
CA ALA A 353 1.92 -16.62 -24.82
C ALA A 353 3.16 -15.76 -25.13
N GLN A 354 3.31 -15.32 -26.40
CA GLN A 354 4.39 -14.41 -26.79
C GLN A 354 4.21 -13.01 -26.19
N LEU A 355 2.99 -12.50 -26.13
CA LEU A 355 2.69 -11.21 -25.52
C LEU A 355 2.98 -11.23 -24.02
N ALA A 356 2.60 -12.30 -23.32
CA ALA A 356 2.91 -12.51 -21.92
C ALA A 356 4.41 -12.46 -21.65
N ALA A 357 5.20 -13.19 -22.44
CA ALA A 357 6.66 -13.16 -22.33
C ALA A 357 7.23 -11.75 -22.56
N ASN A 358 6.72 -11.00 -23.54
CA ASN A 358 7.13 -9.62 -23.81
C ASN A 358 6.78 -8.67 -22.66
N TYR A 359 5.75 -8.99 -21.86
CA TYR A 359 5.33 -8.22 -20.70
C TYR A 359 5.99 -8.68 -19.39
N GLY A 360 6.91 -9.64 -19.47
CA GLY A 360 7.66 -10.13 -18.31
C GLY A 360 7.02 -11.30 -17.57
N PHE A 361 5.90 -11.84 -18.08
CA PHE A 361 5.34 -13.10 -17.61
C PHE A 361 6.08 -14.26 -18.28
N ASP A 362 6.80 -15.06 -17.52
CA ASP A 362 7.61 -16.13 -18.09
C ASP A 362 7.02 -17.51 -17.80
N PRO A 363 6.48 -18.21 -18.82
CA PRO A 363 5.95 -19.55 -18.66
C PRO A 363 7.01 -20.60 -18.37
N ASN A 364 8.29 -20.31 -18.63
CA ASN A 364 9.40 -21.23 -18.48
C ASN A 364 10.13 -21.11 -17.13
N ILE A 365 9.67 -20.26 -16.20
CA ILE A 365 10.28 -20.19 -14.88
C ILE A 365 10.12 -21.54 -14.18
N GLU A 366 11.23 -22.27 -14.05
CA GLU A 366 11.31 -23.51 -13.29
C GLU A 366 11.32 -23.19 -11.80
N TYR A 367 10.14 -23.20 -11.19
CA TYR A 367 9.97 -23.01 -9.75
C TYR A 367 8.86 -23.93 -9.24
N ALA A 368 9.20 -24.77 -8.27
CA ALA A 368 8.23 -25.58 -7.53
C ALA A 368 7.93 -24.94 -6.18
N ALA A 369 6.67 -24.84 -5.83
CA ALA A 369 6.26 -24.35 -4.52
C ALA A 369 6.82 -25.26 -3.41
N PRO A 370 7.39 -24.70 -2.33
CA PRO A 370 7.99 -25.50 -1.26
C PRO A 370 6.96 -26.15 -0.31
N PHE A 371 5.69 -25.82 -0.46
CA PHE A 371 4.57 -26.35 0.33
C PHE A 371 3.27 -26.31 -0.49
N ASP A 372 2.31 -27.13 -0.09
CA ASP A 372 0.97 -27.14 -0.68
C ASP A 372 0.15 -25.93 -0.28
N VAL A 373 -0.83 -25.54 -1.12
CA VAL A 373 -1.77 -24.45 -0.82
C VAL A 373 -2.56 -24.78 0.45
N PRO A 374 -2.43 -23.99 1.54
CA PRO A 374 -3.15 -24.26 2.77
C PRO A 374 -4.68 -24.16 2.61
N PRO A 375 -5.45 -24.84 3.49
CA PRO A 375 -6.90 -24.68 3.54
C PRO A 375 -7.32 -23.21 3.74
N GLY A 376 -8.42 -22.81 3.14
CA GLY A 376 -8.86 -21.41 3.14
C GLY A 376 -9.17 -20.86 4.54
N ASP A 377 -9.64 -21.69 5.47
CA ASP A 377 -9.85 -21.27 6.86
C ASP A 377 -8.53 -21.02 7.61
N VAL A 378 -7.46 -21.76 7.29
CA VAL A 378 -6.10 -21.49 7.80
C VAL A 378 -5.61 -20.13 7.28
N LEU A 379 -5.82 -19.83 5.99
CA LEU A 379 -5.45 -18.54 5.38
C LEU A 379 -6.17 -17.36 6.04
N VAL A 380 -7.48 -17.47 6.27
CA VAL A 380 -8.26 -16.42 6.96
C VAL A 380 -7.77 -16.22 8.39
N ARG A 381 -7.42 -17.29 9.11
CA ARG A 381 -6.85 -17.19 10.46
C ARG A 381 -5.42 -16.63 10.44
N ALA A 382 -4.61 -16.96 9.42
CA ALA A 382 -3.26 -16.41 9.25
C ALA A 382 -3.30 -14.89 9.08
N GLN A 383 -4.25 -14.34 8.30
CA GLN A 383 -4.43 -12.89 8.21
C GLN A 383 -4.79 -12.25 9.57
N LYS A 384 -5.59 -12.91 10.40
CA LYS A 384 -5.89 -12.41 11.76
C LYS A 384 -4.63 -12.41 12.64
N VAL A 385 -3.86 -13.49 12.62
CA VAL A 385 -2.57 -13.57 13.33
C VAL A 385 -1.64 -12.45 12.86
N TRP A 386 -1.55 -12.22 11.55
CA TRP A 386 -0.78 -11.11 11.02
C TRP A 386 -1.23 -9.76 11.60
N LYS A 387 -2.54 -9.48 11.57
CA LYS A 387 -3.08 -8.23 12.10
C LYS A 387 -2.76 -8.03 13.58
N GLU A 388 -2.83 -9.09 14.38
CA GLU A 388 -2.54 -9.07 15.81
C GLU A 388 -1.05 -8.93 16.13
N LYS A 389 -0.18 -9.44 15.25
CA LYS A 389 1.27 -9.59 15.51
C LYS A 389 2.17 -8.69 14.64
N LYS A 390 1.65 -8.03 13.61
CA LYS A 390 2.44 -7.25 12.64
C LYS A 390 3.30 -6.14 13.28
N ASP A 391 2.87 -5.58 14.39
CA ASP A 391 3.62 -4.56 15.13
C ASP A 391 4.40 -5.15 16.32
N ALA A 392 4.55 -6.48 16.38
CA ALA A 392 5.22 -7.20 17.46
C ALA A 392 4.67 -6.86 18.85
N GLY A 393 3.35 -6.64 18.94
CA GLY A 393 2.67 -6.26 20.18
C GLY A 393 2.97 -4.83 20.65
N ARG A 394 3.70 -4.01 19.87
CA ARG A 394 3.95 -2.61 20.19
C ARG A 394 2.69 -1.78 19.91
N PRO A 395 2.21 -0.96 20.87
CA PRO A 395 1.14 -0.04 20.61
C PRO A 395 1.58 1.04 19.62
N ILE A 396 0.64 1.55 18.84
CA ILE A 396 0.87 2.63 17.87
C ILE A 396 0.52 3.96 18.52
N ALA A 397 1.35 4.98 18.32
CA ALA A 397 1.01 6.38 18.54
C ALA A 397 0.82 7.06 17.20
N ALA A 398 -0.43 7.39 16.85
CA ALA A 398 -0.73 8.02 15.57
C ALA A 398 -1.27 9.44 15.72
N VAL A 399 -0.91 10.31 14.77
CA VAL A 399 -1.54 11.62 14.60
C VAL A 399 -2.23 11.65 13.24
N PHE A 400 -3.52 12.01 13.24
CA PHE A 400 -4.23 12.40 12.04
C PHE A 400 -4.07 13.91 11.84
N LEU A 401 -3.40 14.28 10.76
CA LEU A 401 -3.23 15.66 10.32
C LEU A 401 -4.22 15.92 9.18
N CYS A 402 -5.25 16.70 9.46
CA CYS A 402 -6.36 16.93 8.54
C CYS A 402 -6.37 18.34 7.98
N ASP A 403 -6.44 18.45 6.68
CA ASP A 403 -6.65 19.69 5.96
C ASP A 403 -8.09 20.19 6.19
N VAL A 404 -8.18 21.43 6.67
CA VAL A 404 -9.43 22.18 6.82
C VAL A 404 -9.33 23.52 6.10
N SER A 405 -8.53 23.61 5.03
CA SER A 405 -8.45 24.78 4.15
C SER A 405 -9.73 25.00 3.34
N GLY A 406 -9.83 26.14 2.68
CA GLY A 406 -11.03 26.54 1.96
C GLY A 406 -11.42 25.62 0.80
N SER A 407 -10.47 24.91 0.17
CA SER A 407 -10.69 23.93 -0.89
C SER A 407 -11.43 22.67 -0.39
N MET A 408 -11.29 22.37 0.90
CA MET A 408 -11.98 21.24 1.54
C MET A 408 -13.48 21.49 1.82
N ARG A 409 -14.02 22.67 1.52
CA ARG A 409 -15.44 22.98 1.80
C ARG A 409 -16.39 22.02 1.09
N GLY A 410 -17.53 21.75 1.74
CA GLY A 410 -18.64 20.96 1.19
C GLY A 410 -18.40 19.45 1.25
N GLN A 411 -18.53 18.78 0.12
CA GLN A 411 -18.50 17.31 0.07
C GLN A 411 -17.16 16.71 0.48
N ARG A 412 -16.03 17.36 0.15
CA ARG A 412 -14.70 16.87 0.49
C ARG A 412 -14.53 16.72 2.00
N LEU A 413 -14.80 17.79 2.78
CA LEU A 413 -14.73 17.73 4.23
C LEU A 413 -15.75 16.75 4.82
N SER A 414 -16.97 16.70 4.28
CA SER A 414 -18.01 15.75 4.75
C SER A 414 -17.56 14.29 4.60
N ARG A 415 -16.95 13.96 3.47
CA ARG A 415 -16.42 12.61 3.19
C ARG A 415 -15.20 12.27 4.04
N LEU A 416 -14.29 13.24 4.23
CA LEU A 416 -13.17 13.07 5.15
C LEU A 416 -13.67 12.74 6.57
N LYS A 417 -14.65 13.46 7.06
CA LYS A 417 -15.28 13.21 8.37
C LYS A 417 -15.84 11.79 8.45
N THR A 418 -16.64 11.38 7.46
CA THR A 418 -17.21 10.03 7.40
C THR A 418 -16.08 8.98 7.40
N ALA A 419 -15.07 9.14 6.57
CA ALA A 419 -13.96 8.22 6.46
C ALA A 419 -13.14 8.08 7.75
N LEU A 420 -12.94 9.18 8.48
CA LEU A 420 -12.25 9.17 9.78
C LEU A 420 -13.11 8.49 10.87
N LEU A 421 -14.42 8.74 10.88
CA LEU A 421 -15.34 8.13 11.85
C LEU A 421 -15.46 6.62 11.62
N ASP A 422 -15.62 6.21 10.37
CA ASP A 422 -15.68 4.79 9.99
C ASP A 422 -14.33 4.09 10.25
N GLY A 423 -13.23 4.75 9.88
CA GLY A 423 -11.87 4.25 10.11
C GLY A 423 -11.53 4.10 11.59
N ALA A 424 -12.05 4.97 12.46
CA ALA A 424 -11.84 4.92 13.90
C ALA A 424 -12.36 3.62 14.55
N GLU A 425 -13.27 2.91 13.88
CA GLU A 425 -13.78 1.62 14.35
C GLU A 425 -12.74 0.49 14.25
N PHE A 426 -11.72 0.65 13.39
CA PHE A 426 -10.62 -0.32 13.22
C PHE A 426 -9.44 -0.08 14.18
N ILE A 427 -9.43 1.05 14.90
CA ILE A 427 -8.34 1.42 15.79
C ILE A 427 -8.44 0.64 17.11
N SER A 428 -7.36 -0.04 17.47
CA SER A 428 -7.27 -0.74 18.75
C SER A 428 -7.28 0.25 19.94
N PRO A 429 -7.98 -0.06 21.04
CA PRO A 429 -7.92 0.75 22.27
C PRO A 429 -6.53 0.87 22.89
N GLN A 430 -5.60 -0.03 22.54
CA GLN A 430 -4.21 0.00 23.00
C GLN A 430 -3.38 1.09 22.29
N ASN A 431 -3.83 1.56 21.12
CA ASN A 431 -3.17 2.60 20.36
C ASN A 431 -3.46 3.99 20.96
N SER A 432 -2.54 4.92 20.76
CA SER A 432 -2.68 6.32 21.18
C SER A 432 -2.93 7.20 19.96
N ILE A 433 -3.97 8.04 20.01
CA ILE A 433 -4.41 8.84 18.86
C ILE A 433 -4.40 10.32 19.21
N GLY A 434 -3.87 11.12 18.29
CA GLY A 434 -3.97 12.58 18.28
C GLY A 434 -4.66 13.08 17.00
N LEU A 435 -5.21 14.29 17.06
CA LEU A 435 -5.83 14.95 15.90
C LEU A 435 -5.34 16.39 15.82
N VAL A 436 -4.72 16.71 14.70
CA VAL A 436 -4.24 18.05 14.34
C VAL A 436 -4.98 18.49 13.08
N VAL A 437 -5.44 19.72 13.06
CA VAL A 437 -6.01 20.33 11.84
C VAL A 437 -5.17 21.50 11.39
N PHE A 438 -5.14 21.73 10.10
CA PHE A 438 -4.44 22.88 9.54
C PHE A 438 -5.25 23.55 8.42
N ASN A 439 -5.13 24.85 8.37
CA ASN A 439 -5.41 25.75 7.26
C ASN A 439 -4.24 26.75 7.15
N GLN A 440 -4.46 28.07 7.27
CA GLN A 440 -3.35 29.03 7.46
C GLN A 440 -2.74 28.96 8.86
N TRP A 441 -3.36 28.26 9.80
CA TRP A 441 -2.91 28.04 11.17
C TRP A 441 -2.93 26.56 11.48
N VAL A 442 -2.17 26.15 12.47
CA VAL A 442 -2.17 24.76 12.96
C VAL A 442 -2.81 24.70 14.34
N SER A 443 -3.75 23.79 14.51
CA SER A 443 -4.46 23.58 15.78
C SER A 443 -4.40 22.12 16.21
N VAL A 444 -3.91 21.86 17.41
CA VAL A 444 -3.99 20.56 18.07
C VAL A 444 -5.35 20.47 18.77
N ILE A 445 -6.29 19.72 18.20
CA ILE A 445 -7.64 19.60 18.74
C ILE A 445 -7.87 18.35 19.57
N LEU A 446 -6.95 17.36 19.45
CA LEU A 446 -6.94 16.19 20.30
C LEU A 446 -5.49 15.77 20.62
N PRO A 447 -5.08 15.70 21.90
CA PRO A 447 -3.72 15.27 22.26
C PRO A 447 -3.53 13.77 22.02
N VAL A 448 -2.28 13.33 21.78
CA VAL A 448 -1.95 11.90 21.64
C VAL A 448 -2.12 11.19 22.97
N LYS A 449 -3.18 10.39 23.10
CA LYS A 449 -3.55 9.61 24.29
C LYS A 449 -4.15 8.26 23.91
N PRO A 450 -4.17 7.25 24.82
CA PRO A 450 -4.80 5.97 24.59
C PRO A 450 -6.23 6.10 24.06
N PHE A 451 -6.58 5.31 23.04
CA PHE A 451 -7.85 5.41 22.33
C PHE A 451 -8.96 4.64 23.05
N ASP A 452 -9.09 4.91 24.35
CA ASP A 452 -10.20 4.41 25.16
C ASP A 452 -11.56 4.99 24.70
N LEU A 453 -12.66 4.54 25.29
CA LEU A 453 -14.00 5.01 24.92
C LEU A 453 -14.17 6.52 25.08
N ASN A 454 -13.56 7.13 26.09
CA ASN A 454 -13.65 8.57 26.32
C ASN A 454 -12.87 9.35 25.25
N HIS A 455 -11.67 8.89 24.91
CA HIS A 455 -10.85 9.51 23.88
C HIS A 455 -11.44 9.30 22.48
N LYS A 456 -12.02 8.11 22.22
CA LYS A 456 -12.77 7.83 20.99
C LYS A 456 -13.99 8.76 20.86
N ALA A 457 -14.77 8.94 21.92
CA ALA A 457 -15.90 9.89 21.93
C ALA A 457 -15.46 11.34 21.69
N ALA A 458 -14.30 11.74 22.22
CA ALA A 458 -13.69 13.04 21.94
C ALA A 458 -13.23 13.17 20.48
N PHE A 459 -12.61 12.12 19.93
CA PHE A 459 -12.21 12.08 18.53
C PHE A 459 -13.39 12.23 17.59
N HIS A 460 -14.47 11.48 17.82
CA HIS A 460 -15.71 11.61 17.05
C HIS A 460 -16.27 13.03 17.11
N ALA A 461 -16.31 13.64 18.29
CA ALA A 461 -16.77 15.02 18.46
C ALA A 461 -15.88 16.01 17.70
N ALA A 462 -14.55 15.87 17.81
CA ALA A 462 -13.58 16.72 17.13
C ALA A 462 -13.73 16.64 15.62
N VAL A 463 -13.87 15.42 15.07
CA VAL A 463 -14.08 15.21 13.62
C VAL A 463 -15.40 15.85 13.16
N GLN A 464 -16.49 15.68 13.92
CA GLN A 464 -17.79 16.28 13.59
C GLN A 464 -17.73 17.81 13.57
N ASP A 465 -16.95 18.41 14.46
CA ASP A 465 -16.86 19.87 14.63
C ASP A 465 -15.89 20.55 13.64
N MET A 466 -15.10 19.80 12.84
CA MET A 466 -14.23 20.39 11.82
C MET A 466 -15.01 21.30 10.86
N THR A 467 -14.46 22.45 10.55
CA THR A 467 -14.97 23.40 9.55
C THR A 467 -13.85 23.84 8.63
N ALA A 468 -14.13 24.00 7.33
CA ALA A 468 -13.12 24.35 6.36
C ALA A 468 -13.12 25.84 6.03
N ASP A 469 -11.95 26.49 6.11
CA ASP A 469 -11.70 27.88 5.72
C ASP A 469 -10.20 28.18 5.55
N GLY A 470 -9.88 29.24 4.81
CA GLY A 470 -8.51 29.79 4.72
C GLY A 470 -7.61 29.10 3.68
N THR A 471 -6.29 29.27 3.85
CA THR A 471 -5.22 28.73 3.00
C THR A 471 -4.60 27.47 3.56
N THR A 472 -3.52 26.93 2.94
CA THR A 472 -3.01 25.58 3.20
C THR A 472 -1.55 25.63 3.70
N ALA A 473 -1.32 25.38 4.99
CA ALA A 473 0.01 25.32 5.62
C ALA A 473 0.37 23.86 6.02
N MET A 474 0.43 22.96 5.05
CA MET A 474 0.60 21.52 5.28
C MET A 474 1.89 21.18 6.04
N TYR A 475 3.03 21.77 5.65
CA TYR A 475 4.32 21.48 6.30
C TYR A 475 4.40 22.00 7.73
N ASP A 476 3.70 23.08 8.07
CA ASP A 476 3.56 23.53 9.46
C ASP A 476 2.81 22.48 10.28
N GLY A 477 1.73 21.92 9.71
CA GLY A 477 0.97 20.82 10.30
C GLY A 477 1.81 19.56 10.49
N ILE A 478 2.62 19.18 9.48
CA ILE A 478 3.55 18.04 9.55
C ILE A 478 4.55 18.27 10.68
N ALA A 479 5.18 19.45 10.77
CA ALA A 479 6.17 19.77 11.82
C ALA A 479 5.56 19.63 13.22
N VAL A 480 4.39 20.20 13.47
CA VAL A 480 3.68 20.09 14.74
C VAL A 480 3.33 18.64 15.06
N SER A 481 2.82 17.90 14.10
CA SER A 481 2.42 16.49 14.26
C SER A 481 3.61 15.60 14.61
N LEU A 482 4.74 15.77 13.92
CA LEU A 482 5.98 15.04 14.21
C LEU A 482 6.48 15.32 15.64
N GLN A 483 6.43 16.58 16.08
CA GLN A 483 6.80 16.94 17.46
C GLN A 483 5.91 16.23 18.48
N ARG A 484 4.58 16.13 18.23
CA ARG A 484 3.65 15.40 19.12
C ARG A 484 3.93 13.91 19.18
N LEU A 485 4.32 13.32 18.06
CA LEU A 485 4.69 11.90 17.96
C LEU A 485 6.02 11.61 18.67
N ILE A 486 7.02 12.50 18.53
CA ILE A 486 8.27 12.39 19.26
C ILE A 486 8.01 12.45 20.77
N ALA A 487 7.21 13.41 21.23
CA ALA A 487 6.85 13.52 22.64
C ALA A 487 6.05 12.29 23.15
N ALA A 488 5.27 11.63 22.29
CA ALA A 488 4.60 10.37 22.64
C ALA A 488 5.62 9.23 22.79
N LYS A 489 6.58 9.12 21.88
CA LYS A 489 7.65 8.10 21.93
C LYS A 489 8.61 8.31 23.11
N GLU A 490 8.85 9.54 23.53
CA GLU A 490 9.64 9.85 24.73
C GLU A 490 8.93 9.43 26.03
N ARG A 491 7.60 9.54 26.07
CA ARG A 491 6.79 9.06 27.21
C ARG A 491 6.72 7.55 27.28
N ASP A 492 6.64 6.89 26.14
CA ASP A 492 6.66 5.44 26.01
C ASP A 492 7.54 5.03 24.82
N PRO A 493 8.80 4.65 25.07
CA PRO A 493 9.74 4.24 24.02
C PRO A 493 9.30 3.03 23.21
N ASN A 494 8.33 2.25 23.71
CA ASN A 494 7.84 1.06 23.03
C ASN A 494 6.81 1.38 21.92
N VAL A 495 6.24 2.59 21.88
CA VAL A 495 5.25 2.92 20.84
C VAL A 495 5.90 3.05 19.46
N LYS A 496 5.16 2.64 18.43
CA LYS A 496 5.49 2.91 17.02
C LYS A 496 4.78 4.20 16.59
N PRO A 497 5.51 5.30 16.30
CA PRO A 497 4.88 6.53 15.85
C PRO A 497 4.48 6.45 14.37
N LEU A 498 3.30 6.98 14.02
CA LEU A 498 2.80 7.08 12.65
C LEU A 498 2.13 8.45 12.43
N LEU A 499 2.35 9.06 11.28
CA LEU A 499 1.65 10.27 10.85
C LEU A 499 0.77 9.98 9.63
N PHE A 500 -0.52 10.35 9.71
CA PHE A 500 -1.45 10.32 8.58
C PHE A 500 -1.77 11.76 8.16
N VAL A 501 -1.44 12.14 6.93
CA VAL A 501 -1.70 13.47 6.34
C VAL A 501 -2.84 13.34 5.33
N LEU A 502 -3.92 14.07 5.55
CA LEU A 502 -5.12 14.04 4.73
C LEU A 502 -5.38 15.45 4.17
N THR A 503 -5.22 15.65 2.87
CA THR A 503 -5.30 16.95 2.20
C THR A 503 -5.79 16.83 0.77
N ASP A 504 -6.37 17.92 0.22
CA ASP A 504 -6.75 18.04 -1.19
C ASP A 504 -5.84 18.98 -1.98
N GLY A 505 -4.82 19.55 -1.36
CA GLY A 505 -4.06 20.63 -1.97
C GLY A 505 -2.57 20.67 -1.64
N GLU A 506 -1.91 21.55 -2.41
CA GLU A 506 -0.52 21.90 -2.20
C GLU A 506 -0.38 22.96 -1.12
N THR A 507 0.76 22.93 -0.42
CA THR A 507 1.12 24.02 0.50
C THR A 507 1.26 25.34 -0.24
N ASN A 508 0.53 26.36 0.23
CA ASN A 508 0.64 27.72 -0.29
C ASN A 508 0.98 28.76 0.78
N ARG A 509 1.24 28.32 2.01
CA ARG A 509 1.63 29.14 3.16
C ARG A 509 2.51 28.36 4.13
N GLY A 510 3.28 29.06 4.97
CA GLY A 510 4.12 28.51 6.05
C GLY A 510 5.44 27.93 5.54
N LEU A 511 5.86 26.83 6.15
CA LEU A 511 7.05 26.09 5.76
C LEU A 511 6.88 25.49 4.36
N GLY A 512 7.96 25.46 3.58
CA GLY A 512 8.02 24.74 2.31
C GLY A 512 8.78 23.42 2.46
N PHE A 513 8.65 22.53 1.47
CA PHE A 513 9.34 21.25 1.39
C PHE A 513 10.86 21.34 1.69
N PRO A 514 11.63 22.29 1.14
CA PRO A 514 13.07 22.37 1.37
C PRO A 514 13.49 22.55 2.85
N LYS A 515 12.57 23.02 3.69
CA LYS A 515 12.83 23.15 5.14
C LYS A 515 12.52 21.87 5.93
N MET A 516 11.81 20.93 5.31
CA MET A 516 11.37 19.68 5.93
C MET A 516 12.08 18.45 5.37
N GLU A 517 12.57 18.48 4.13
CA GLU A 517 13.14 17.32 3.42
C GLU A 517 14.33 16.65 4.13
N TYR A 518 15.09 17.40 4.96
CA TYR A 518 16.21 16.86 5.73
C TYR A 518 15.81 16.46 7.15
N LEU A 519 14.73 17.03 7.68
CA LEU A 519 14.25 16.72 9.02
C LEU A 519 13.48 15.39 9.03
N ILE A 520 12.63 15.19 8.04
CA ILE A 520 11.74 14.02 7.96
C ILE A 520 12.52 12.69 7.96
N PRO A 521 13.55 12.47 7.12
CA PRO A 521 14.32 11.23 7.14
C PRO A 521 15.07 11.02 8.45
N ALA A 522 15.67 12.08 9.01
CA ALA A 522 16.43 11.99 10.25
C ALA A 522 15.55 11.65 11.47
N LEU A 523 14.28 12.04 11.46
CA LEU A 523 13.30 11.69 12.50
C LEU A 523 12.76 10.26 12.34
N ASN A 524 12.82 9.70 11.15
CA ASN A 524 12.42 8.33 10.82
C ASN A 524 11.03 7.93 11.37
N ILE A 525 10.04 8.81 11.16
CA ILE A 525 8.63 8.56 11.50
C ILE A 525 7.86 8.37 10.20
N PRO A 526 7.24 7.21 9.94
CA PRO A 526 6.46 6.98 8.73
C PRO A 526 5.32 7.98 8.54
N ILE A 527 5.23 8.57 7.34
CA ILE A 527 4.22 9.57 6.97
C ILE A 527 3.37 9.01 5.82
N TYR A 528 2.15 8.63 6.12
CA TYR A 528 1.16 8.21 5.13
C TYR A 528 0.40 9.43 4.64
N THR A 529 0.41 9.67 3.34
CA THR A 529 -0.31 10.79 2.74
C THR A 529 -1.52 10.30 1.96
N ILE A 530 -2.66 10.94 2.15
CA ILE A 530 -3.92 10.63 1.48
C ILE A 530 -4.41 11.90 0.80
N GLY A 531 -4.34 11.90 -0.54
CA GLY A 531 -4.76 13.03 -1.38
C GLY A 531 -6.20 12.87 -1.86
N TYR A 532 -6.95 13.97 -1.84
CA TYR A 532 -8.27 14.09 -2.46
C TYR A 532 -8.13 14.81 -3.79
N GLU A 533 -8.10 14.10 -4.92
CA GLU A 533 -7.93 14.74 -6.24
C GLU A 533 -6.76 15.75 -6.25
N ALA A 534 -5.77 15.54 -5.40
CA ALA A 534 -4.67 16.42 -5.12
C ALA A 534 -3.54 16.25 -6.15
N ASN A 535 -2.61 17.22 -6.19
CA ASN A 535 -1.31 16.99 -6.80
C ASN A 535 -0.55 15.95 -6.00
N ILE A 536 -0.63 14.70 -6.47
CA ILE A 536 -0.06 13.54 -5.77
C ILE A 536 1.47 13.58 -5.72
N ASP A 537 2.12 14.36 -6.58
CA ASP A 537 3.58 14.40 -6.66
C ASP A 537 4.19 15.06 -5.43
N GLU A 538 3.59 16.13 -4.88
CA GLU A 538 4.04 16.72 -3.62
C GLU A 538 3.84 15.74 -2.43
N LEU A 539 2.71 15.06 -2.40
CA LEU A 539 2.41 14.07 -1.35
C LEU A 539 3.33 12.85 -1.43
N LYS A 540 3.62 12.37 -2.64
CA LYS A 540 4.59 11.30 -2.87
C LYS A 540 5.99 11.71 -2.41
N ARG A 541 6.43 12.94 -2.66
CA ARG A 541 7.72 13.44 -2.19
C ARG A 541 7.84 13.40 -0.67
N VAL A 542 6.77 13.70 0.06
CA VAL A 542 6.77 13.63 1.53
C VAL A 542 6.82 12.19 2.02
N SER A 543 5.95 11.31 1.50
CA SER A 543 5.87 9.93 1.94
C SER A 543 7.09 9.09 1.54
N SER A 544 7.73 9.40 0.40
CA SER A 544 8.94 8.71 -0.05
C SER A 544 10.18 8.98 0.81
N LEU A 545 10.19 10.09 1.57
CA LEU A 545 11.31 10.40 2.47
C LEU A 545 11.44 9.43 3.65
N VAL A 546 10.40 8.69 3.99
CA VAL A 546 10.33 7.82 5.18
C VAL A 546 9.64 6.48 4.88
N GLU A 547 9.76 5.99 3.66
CA GLU A 547 9.24 4.68 3.20
C GLU A 547 7.77 4.42 3.55
N ALA A 548 6.92 5.45 3.49
CA ALA A 548 5.48 5.31 3.69
C ALA A 548 4.72 5.43 2.35
N ALA A 549 3.42 5.19 2.37
CA ALA A 549 2.59 5.18 1.17
C ALA A 549 1.91 6.53 0.94
N SER A 550 1.81 6.93 -0.34
CA SER A 550 0.90 7.98 -0.78
C SER A 550 -0.29 7.35 -1.50
N LEU A 551 -1.49 7.66 -1.05
CA LEU A 551 -2.74 7.19 -1.63
C LEU A 551 -3.47 8.38 -2.27
N ASN A 552 -3.81 8.27 -3.55
CA ASN A 552 -4.79 9.17 -4.16
C ASN A 552 -6.16 8.50 -4.11
N ALA A 553 -7.15 9.20 -3.61
CA ALA A 553 -8.51 8.71 -3.52
C ALA A 553 -9.43 9.59 -4.35
N SER A 554 -10.18 8.99 -5.27
CA SER A 554 -11.34 9.63 -5.86
C SER A 554 -12.43 9.81 -4.80
N GLU A 555 -13.36 10.70 -5.06
CA GLU A 555 -14.42 11.06 -4.11
C GLU A 555 -15.17 9.88 -3.47
N GLY A 556 -15.32 8.75 -4.17
CA GLY A 556 -16.04 7.58 -3.66
C GLY A 556 -15.17 6.55 -2.92
N GLU A 557 -13.84 6.59 -3.10
CA GLU A 557 -12.93 5.55 -2.57
C GLU A 557 -12.34 5.87 -1.20
N ILE A 558 -12.45 7.10 -0.74
CA ILE A 558 -11.67 7.58 0.41
C ILE A 558 -12.00 6.86 1.71
N ALA A 559 -13.26 6.62 1.99
CA ALA A 559 -13.67 5.92 3.21
C ALA A 559 -13.09 4.49 3.24
N TYR A 560 -13.13 3.80 2.10
CA TYR A 560 -12.56 2.47 1.97
C TYR A 560 -11.03 2.49 2.06
N LYS A 561 -10.35 3.42 1.36
CA LYS A 561 -8.88 3.51 1.37
C LYS A 561 -8.34 3.89 2.76
N ILE A 562 -8.97 4.84 3.44
CA ILE A 562 -8.64 5.16 4.84
C ILE A 562 -8.91 3.96 5.75
N GLY A 563 -10.09 3.35 5.65
CA GLY A 563 -10.44 2.16 6.43
C GLY A 563 -9.46 1.01 6.20
N ALA A 564 -9.10 0.72 4.95
CA ALA A 564 -8.14 -0.32 4.60
C ALA A 564 -6.73 0.01 5.14
N LEU A 565 -6.28 1.27 5.02
CA LEU A 565 -5.00 1.71 5.56
C LEU A 565 -4.96 1.61 7.08
N LEU A 566 -6.00 2.09 7.76
CA LEU A 566 -6.07 2.01 9.23
C LEU A 566 -6.19 0.56 9.71
N ASN A 567 -7.00 -0.26 9.04
CA ASN A 567 -7.06 -1.69 9.35
C ASN A 567 -5.71 -2.39 9.14
N ALA A 568 -4.92 -1.95 8.17
CA ALA A 568 -3.60 -2.50 7.90
C ALA A 568 -2.53 -1.98 8.88
N GLN A 569 -2.62 -0.72 9.32
CA GLN A 569 -1.58 -0.09 10.13
C GLN A 569 -1.92 -0.06 11.62
N MET A 570 -3.20 -0.11 12.00
CA MET A 570 -3.66 0.07 13.37
C MET A 570 -4.52 -1.08 13.88
#